data_dc5bf5f413338b0bbe901fd85132aaa4
#
_entry.id   dc5bf5f413338b0bbe901fd85132aaa4
#
_cell.length_a   1.000
_cell.length_b   1.000
_cell.length_c   1.000
_cell.angle_alpha   90.00
_cell.angle_beta   90.00
_cell.angle_gamma   90.00
#
_symmetry.space_group_name_H-M   'P 1'
#
loop_
_entity.id
_entity.type
_entity.pdbx_description
1 polymer ?
#
loop_
_entity_poly.entity_id
_entity_poly.type
_entity_poly.pdbx_seq_one_letter_code
_entity_poly.pdbx_strand_id
1 'polypeptide(L)'
;MTKTLDTKNVEHALWRFTHKLGVYGCFEVTLGLGMTRDHKEIVDYITYDKTGVVRCYEIKTSYADFKSSARKSWWGNFNYLVVTPEVYSKIEANRDIIGGIGIYVVGENGLPESVRRGSRHQLTVGERVSIIESMVRSMDREEQKLYRIKPY
;
A
#
# COMPACT_ATOMS: atom_id res chain seq x y z
N MET A 1 2.72 -17.47 -0.53
CA MET A 1 2.62 -17.24 -1.98
C MET A 1 3.85 -16.48 -2.47
N THR A 2 4.49 -16.97 -3.49
CA THR A 2 5.68 -16.31 -4.05
C THR A 2 5.24 -15.13 -4.91
N LYS A 3 5.81 -13.95 -4.67
CA LYS A 3 5.53 -12.76 -5.47
C LYS A 3 6.15 -12.89 -6.86
N THR A 4 5.42 -12.41 -7.87
CA THR A 4 5.95 -12.36 -9.24
C THR A 4 7.06 -11.32 -9.34
N LEU A 5 7.89 -11.43 -10.39
CA LEU A 5 8.94 -10.45 -10.67
C LEU A 5 8.34 -9.05 -10.85
N ASP A 6 7.22 -8.94 -11.56
CA ASP A 6 6.54 -7.66 -11.77
C ASP A 6 6.11 -7.04 -10.43
N THR A 7 5.55 -7.83 -9.52
CA THR A 7 5.17 -7.34 -8.19
C THR A 7 6.39 -6.83 -7.42
N LYS A 8 7.50 -7.56 -7.45
CA LYS A 8 8.75 -7.14 -6.78
C LYS A 8 9.30 -5.84 -7.37
N ASN A 9 9.23 -5.70 -8.69
CA ASN A 9 9.69 -4.48 -9.37
C ASN A 9 8.84 -3.28 -8.99
N VAL A 10 7.52 -3.44 -8.92
CA VAL A 10 6.61 -2.38 -8.50
C VAL A 10 6.83 -2.00 -7.03
N GLU A 11 6.98 -2.99 -6.16
CA GLU A 11 7.31 -2.76 -4.75
C GLU A 11 8.60 -1.96 -4.60
N HIS A 12 9.63 -2.34 -5.33
CA HIS A 12 10.93 -1.66 -5.25
C HIS A 12 10.84 -0.21 -5.76
N ALA A 13 10.14 0.01 -6.87
CA ALA A 13 9.92 1.36 -7.39
C ALA A 13 9.14 2.23 -6.39
N LEU A 14 8.12 1.67 -5.77
CA LEU A 14 7.32 2.35 -4.77
C LEU A 14 8.15 2.69 -3.53
N TRP A 15 8.96 1.75 -3.07
CA TRP A 15 9.87 1.96 -1.94
C TRP A 15 10.85 3.10 -2.24
N ARG A 16 11.50 3.08 -3.40
CA ARG A 16 12.42 4.14 -3.82
C ARG A 16 11.75 5.51 -3.88
N PHE A 17 10.52 5.56 -4.39
CA PHE A 17 9.75 6.78 -4.51
C PHE A 17 9.37 7.37 -3.14
N THR A 18 9.06 6.52 -2.16
CA THR A 18 8.59 6.93 -0.83
C THR A 18 9.71 7.01 0.21
N HIS A 19 10.87 6.40 -0.06
CA HIS A 19 11.97 6.30 0.91
C HIS A 19 12.74 7.63 1.00
N LYS A 20 12.35 8.43 1.96
CA LYS A 20 12.98 9.73 2.24
C LYS A 20 12.84 10.09 3.71
N LEU A 21 13.66 11.05 4.16
CA LEU A 21 13.65 11.49 5.54
C LEU A 21 12.25 11.95 5.97
N GLY A 22 11.81 11.45 7.10
CA GLY A 22 10.49 11.80 7.66
C GLY A 22 9.34 11.00 7.12
N VAL A 23 9.59 10.00 6.29
CA VAL A 23 8.58 9.05 5.80
C VAL A 23 8.96 7.65 6.25
N TYR A 24 8.04 6.96 6.91
CA TYR A 24 8.23 5.62 7.44
C TYR A 24 7.31 4.66 6.69
N GLY A 25 7.86 3.65 6.04
CA GLY A 25 7.10 2.71 5.22
C GLY A 25 7.15 1.28 5.76
N CYS A 26 6.08 0.54 5.56
CA CYS A 26 5.99 -0.86 5.97
C CYS A 26 5.18 -1.65 4.95
N PHE A 27 5.75 -2.77 4.48
CA PHE A 27 5.05 -3.69 3.58
C PHE A 27 4.20 -4.70 4.37
N GLU A 28 3.12 -5.15 3.75
CA GLU A 28 2.26 -6.23 4.25
C GLU A 28 1.76 -6.00 5.69
N VAL A 29 1.09 -4.88 5.88
CA VAL A 29 0.56 -4.51 7.19
C VAL A 29 -0.84 -5.10 7.37
N THR A 30 -1.01 -5.91 8.42
CA THR A 30 -2.30 -6.48 8.77
C THR A 30 -3.09 -5.47 9.59
N LEU A 31 -4.22 -5.02 9.05
CA LEU A 31 -5.16 -4.13 9.73
C LEU A 31 -6.40 -4.90 10.20
N GLY A 32 -7.18 -4.28 11.06
CA GLY A 32 -8.43 -4.85 11.58
C GLY A 32 -8.32 -5.48 12.96
N LEU A 33 -7.10 -5.66 13.46
CA LEU A 33 -6.90 -6.14 14.83
C LEU A 33 -7.23 -5.01 15.82
N GLY A 34 -8.26 -5.22 16.65
CA GLY A 34 -8.71 -4.21 17.61
C GLY A 34 -9.52 -3.06 17.00
N MET A 35 -9.88 -3.15 15.73
CA MET A 35 -10.76 -2.23 15.05
C MET A 35 -12.19 -2.79 15.03
N THR A 36 -13.19 -1.93 14.87
CA THR A 36 -14.61 -2.32 14.92
C THR A 36 -15.11 -3.07 13.69
N ARG A 37 -14.22 -3.43 12.77
CA ARG A 37 -14.54 -4.14 11.53
C ARG A 37 -14.35 -5.64 11.68
N ASP A 38 -15.23 -6.41 11.04
CA ASP A 38 -15.36 -7.86 11.24
C ASP A 38 -14.27 -8.71 10.60
N HIS A 39 -13.36 -8.13 9.81
CA HIS A 39 -12.36 -8.90 9.10
C HIS A 39 -10.98 -8.22 9.10
N LYS A 40 -9.96 -9.05 9.04
CA LYS A 40 -8.58 -8.61 8.87
C LYS A 40 -8.32 -8.33 7.40
N GLU A 41 -7.52 -7.32 7.15
CA GLU A 41 -7.12 -6.93 5.81
C GLU A 41 -5.61 -6.69 5.78
N ILE A 42 -4.93 -7.23 4.77
CA ILE A 42 -3.50 -6.98 4.58
C ILE A 42 -3.38 -5.88 3.53
N VAL A 43 -2.75 -4.78 3.91
CA VAL A 43 -2.43 -3.68 3.00
C VAL A 43 -1.01 -3.89 2.48
N ASP A 44 -0.83 -3.81 1.18
CA ASP A 44 0.47 -4.13 0.57
C ASP A 44 1.59 -3.22 1.04
N TYR A 45 1.33 -1.92 1.19
CA TYR A 45 2.31 -0.97 1.67
C TYR A 45 1.61 0.22 2.33
N ILE A 46 2.12 0.64 3.48
CA ILE A 46 1.62 1.83 4.19
C ILE A 46 2.81 2.74 4.50
N THR A 47 2.63 4.03 4.28
CA THR A 47 3.57 5.06 4.77
C THR A 47 2.89 5.94 5.80
N TYR A 48 3.68 6.36 6.77
CA TYR A 48 3.32 7.34 7.78
C TYR A 48 4.41 8.40 7.79
N ASP A 49 4.05 9.65 7.65
CA ASP A 49 5.05 10.71 7.63
C ASP A 49 5.03 11.57 8.92
N LYS A 50 6.06 12.38 9.08
CA LYS A 50 6.23 13.22 10.28
C LYS A 50 5.11 14.24 10.47
N THR A 51 4.29 14.51 9.45
CA THR A 51 3.11 15.37 9.56
C THR A 51 1.86 14.61 9.98
N GLY A 52 1.96 13.30 10.19
CA GLY A 52 0.88 12.45 10.63
C GLY A 52 -0.01 11.93 9.51
N VAL A 53 0.41 12.06 8.25
CA VAL A 53 -0.39 11.59 7.11
C VAL A 53 -0.10 10.12 6.85
N VAL A 54 -1.17 9.33 6.78
CA VAL A 54 -1.13 7.90 6.44
C VAL A 54 -1.54 7.71 4.99
N ARG A 55 -0.70 7.01 4.22
CA ARG A 55 -0.98 6.65 2.83
C ARG A 55 -0.95 5.14 2.68
N CYS A 56 -2.01 4.58 2.12
CA CYS A 56 -2.12 3.15 1.86
C CYS A 56 -2.00 2.89 0.36
N TYR A 57 -1.26 1.85 0.01
CA TYR A 57 -0.98 1.47 -1.38
C TYR A 57 -1.33 0.01 -1.58
N GLU A 58 -2.12 -0.27 -2.63
CA GLU A 58 -2.42 -1.62 -3.10
C GLU A 58 -1.76 -1.85 -4.45
N ILE A 59 -0.98 -2.91 -4.56
CA ILE A 59 -0.19 -3.21 -5.76
C ILE A 59 -0.92 -4.27 -6.59
N LYS A 60 -1.20 -3.98 -7.85
CA LYS A 60 -1.84 -4.89 -8.78
C LYS A 60 -1.04 -4.95 -10.07
N THR A 61 -0.48 -6.10 -10.38
CA THR A 61 0.36 -6.32 -11.56
C THR A 61 -0.32 -7.18 -12.62
N SER A 62 -1.55 -7.63 -12.38
CA SER A 62 -2.41 -8.27 -13.38
C SER A 62 -3.83 -7.76 -13.26
N TYR A 63 -4.52 -7.67 -14.40
CA TYR A 63 -5.92 -7.25 -14.40
C TYR A 63 -6.83 -8.28 -13.75
N ALA A 64 -6.52 -9.57 -13.93
CA ALA A 64 -7.25 -10.65 -13.27
C ALA A 64 -7.19 -10.52 -11.75
N ASP A 65 -6.01 -10.24 -11.19
CA ASP A 65 -5.84 -10.02 -9.76
C ASP A 65 -6.60 -8.77 -9.29
N PHE A 66 -6.54 -7.70 -10.06
CA PHE A 66 -7.32 -6.48 -9.78
C PHE A 66 -8.82 -6.79 -9.70
N LYS A 67 -9.35 -7.55 -10.66
CA LYS A 67 -10.79 -7.89 -10.71
C LYS A 67 -11.21 -8.90 -9.65
N SER A 68 -10.33 -9.83 -9.29
CA SER A 68 -10.61 -10.87 -8.29
C SER A 68 -10.39 -10.44 -6.85
N SER A 69 -9.81 -9.26 -6.65
CA SER A 69 -9.49 -8.77 -5.32
C SER A 69 -10.70 -8.65 -4.43
N ALA A 70 -10.54 -9.08 -3.18
CA ALA A 70 -11.51 -8.80 -2.15
C ALA A 70 -11.69 -7.28 -1.99
N ARG A 71 -12.88 -6.90 -1.57
CA ARG A 71 -13.19 -5.49 -1.30
C ARG A 71 -12.20 -4.90 -0.30
N LYS A 72 -11.57 -3.79 -0.67
CA LYS A 72 -10.65 -3.06 0.20
C LYS A 72 -11.39 -1.99 0.98
N SER A 73 -10.92 -1.76 2.20
CA SER A 73 -11.54 -0.78 3.10
C SER A 73 -10.92 0.62 2.99
N TRP A 74 -9.75 0.73 2.37
CA TRP A 74 -9.07 2.00 2.10
C TRP A 74 -8.89 2.86 3.35
N TRP A 75 -7.98 2.43 4.21
CA TRP A 75 -7.80 2.95 5.57
C TRP A 75 -7.03 4.27 5.71
N GLY A 76 -6.32 4.70 4.67
CA GLY A 76 -5.42 5.85 4.76
C GLY A 76 -6.10 7.21 4.66
N ASN A 77 -5.39 8.25 5.02
CA ASN A 77 -5.75 9.61 4.64
C ASN A 77 -5.80 9.74 3.11
N PHE A 78 -4.86 9.07 2.44
CA PHE A 78 -4.86 8.90 0.99
C PHE A 78 -4.70 7.42 0.68
N ASN A 79 -5.35 6.97 -0.39
CA ASN A 79 -5.34 5.56 -0.78
C ASN A 79 -5.07 5.47 -2.28
N TYR A 80 -4.20 4.54 -2.66
CA TYR A 80 -3.71 4.44 -4.03
C TYR A 80 -3.70 3.00 -4.52
N LEU A 81 -4.03 2.84 -5.81
CA LEU A 81 -3.66 1.67 -6.58
C LEU A 81 -2.30 1.96 -7.24
N VAL A 82 -1.41 0.98 -7.20
CA VAL A 82 -0.12 1.03 -7.88
C VAL A 82 -0.09 -0.11 -8.88
N VAL A 83 -0.08 0.23 -10.15
CA VAL A 83 -0.33 -0.73 -11.23
C VAL A 83 0.72 -0.62 -12.32
N THR A 84 0.80 -1.66 -13.16
CA THR A 84 1.60 -1.65 -14.38
C THR A 84 0.84 -0.90 -15.49
N PRO A 85 1.52 -0.46 -16.56
CA PRO A 85 0.84 0.18 -17.70
C PRO A 85 -0.25 -0.69 -18.31
N GLU A 86 -0.04 -2.00 -18.38
CA GLU A 86 -1.00 -2.96 -18.94
C GLU A 86 -2.29 -3.01 -18.11
N VAL A 87 -2.14 -3.06 -16.79
CA VAL A 87 -3.29 -3.04 -15.87
C VAL A 87 -4.04 -1.72 -15.98
N TYR A 88 -3.31 -0.61 -16.01
CA TYR A 88 -3.92 0.70 -16.13
C TYR A 88 -4.71 0.87 -17.43
N SER A 89 -4.18 0.40 -18.55
CA SER A 89 -4.88 0.43 -19.84
C SER A 89 -6.22 -0.30 -19.77
N LYS A 90 -6.27 -1.45 -19.10
CA LYS A 90 -7.51 -2.22 -18.92
C LYS A 90 -8.47 -1.54 -17.96
N ILE A 91 -7.98 -0.93 -16.90
CA ILE A 91 -8.80 -0.14 -15.98
C ILE A 91 -9.48 1.02 -16.72
N GLU A 92 -8.72 1.74 -17.54
CA GLU A 92 -9.27 2.83 -18.36
C GLU A 92 -10.30 2.33 -19.38
N ALA A 93 -9.94 1.28 -20.12
CA ALA A 93 -10.81 0.74 -21.17
C ALA A 93 -12.14 0.24 -20.61
N ASN A 94 -12.15 -0.32 -19.41
CA ASN A 94 -13.33 -0.86 -18.75
C ASN A 94 -13.99 0.13 -17.77
N ARG A 95 -13.43 1.33 -17.62
CA ARG A 95 -13.92 2.36 -16.71
C ARG A 95 -14.02 1.88 -15.25
N ASP A 96 -13.07 1.07 -14.81
CA ASP A 96 -13.03 0.49 -13.46
C ASP A 96 -12.45 1.48 -12.43
N ILE A 97 -12.88 2.72 -12.46
CA ILE A 97 -12.34 3.75 -11.58
C ILE A 97 -13.06 3.73 -10.24
N ILE A 98 -12.29 3.67 -9.17
CA ILE A 98 -12.81 3.73 -7.80
C ILE A 98 -12.74 5.18 -7.33
N GLY A 99 -13.87 5.73 -6.90
CA GLY A 99 -13.95 7.11 -6.44
C GLY A 99 -13.06 7.38 -5.24
N GLY A 100 -12.32 8.48 -5.28
CA GLY A 100 -11.44 8.89 -4.20
C GLY A 100 -10.09 8.18 -4.14
N ILE A 101 -9.89 7.12 -4.91
CA ILE A 101 -8.65 6.34 -4.93
C ILE A 101 -7.74 6.87 -6.04
N GLY A 102 -6.51 7.22 -5.67
CA GLY A 102 -5.50 7.64 -6.63
C GLY A 102 -4.88 6.45 -7.35
N ILE A 103 -4.23 6.72 -8.47
CA ILE A 103 -3.56 5.68 -9.25
C ILE A 103 -2.15 6.15 -9.61
N TYR A 104 -1.19 5.29 -9.29
CA TYR A 104 0.18 5.40 -9.76
C TYR A 104 0.45 4.28 -10.76
N VAL A 105 1.13 4.62 -11.86
CA VAL A 105 1.58 3.65 -12.85
C VAL A 105 3.09 3.50 -12.74
N VAL A 106 3.57 2.28 -12.68
CA VAL A 106 5.00 1.96 -12.65
C VAL A 106 5.37 1.26 -13.95
N GLY A 107 6.11 1.96 -14.80
CA GLY A 107 6.68 1.37 -16.01
C GLY A 107 7.93 0.54 -15.69
N GLU A 108 8.49 -0.08 -16.73
CA GLU A 108 9.55 -1.09 -16.60
C GLU A 108 10.80 -0.58 -15.85
N ASN A 109 11.20 0.67 -16.09
CA ASN A 109 12.40 1.26 -15.48
C ASN A 109 12.10 2.57 -14.75
N GLY A 110 10.82 2.83 -14.47
CA GLY A 110 10.39 4.12 -13.94
C GLY A 110 10.07 4.11 -12.48
N LEU A 111 10.03 5.32 -11.92
CA LEU A 111 9.41 5.58 -10.63
C LEU A 111 7.89 5.66 -10.85
N PRO A 112 7.09 5.50 -9.77
CA PRO A 112 5.64 5.66 -9.88
C PRO A 112 5.26 7.03 -10.42
N GLU A 113 4.38 7.04 -11.41
CA GLU A 113 3.83 8.25 -12.01
C GLU A 113 2.37 8.37 -11.64
N SER A 114 1.98 9.52 -11.07
CA SER A 114 0.60 9.76 -10.70
C SER A 114 -0.24 10.06 -11.94
N VAL A 115 -1.18 9.18 -12.24
CA VAL A 115 -2.12 9.35 -13.35
C VAL A 115 -3.50 9.76 -12.86
N ARG A 116 -3.78 9.58 -11.58
CA ARG A 116 -5.00 10.02 -10.92
C ARG A 116 -4.68 10.38 -9.47
N ARG A 117 -5.17 11.54 -9.03
CA ARG A 117 -5.00 11.98 -7.64
C ARG A 117 -6.00 11.26 -6.73
N GLY A 118 -5.54 10.94 -5.52
CA GLY A 118 -6.41 10.45 -4.46
C GLY A 118 -7.06 11.62 -3.71
N SER A 119 -8.23 11.35 -3.13
CA SER A 119 -8.92 12.30 -2.25
C SER A 119 -8.46 12.09 -0.80
N ARG A 120 -8.41 13.19 -0.05
CA ARG A 120 -8.06 13.13 1.37
C ARG A 120 -9.26 12.64 2.18
N HIS A 121 -9.03 11.66 3.04
CA HIS A 121 -9.97 11.16 4.02
C HIS A 121 -9.54 11.56 5.42
N GLN A 122 -10.51 11.89 6.28
CA GLN A 122 -10.23 12.14 7.68
C GLN A 122 -10.14 10.80 8.43
N LEU A 123 -9.18 10.71 9.34
CA LEU A 123 -9.06 9.59 10.26
C LEU A 123 -9.35 10.08 11.68
N THR A 124 -10.08 9.30 12.45
CA THR A 124 -10.18 9.54 13.88
C THR A 124 -8.82 9.27 14.55
N VAL A 125 -8.62 9.78 15.73
CA VAL A 125 -7.38 9.50 16.50
C VAL A 125 -7.27 8.00 16.76
N GLY A 126 -8.36 7.32 17.08
CA GLY A 126 -8.37 5.87 17.32
C GLY A 126 -7.99 5.08 16.07
N GLU A 127 -8.52 5.43 14.91
CA GLU A 127 -8.16 4.78 13.64
C GLU A 127 -6.68 4.97 13.32
N ARG A 128 -6.16 6.17 13.49
CA ARG A 128 -4.75 6.47 13.25
C ARG A 128 -3.85 5.66 14.17
N VAL A 129 -4.16 5.63 15.46
CA VAL A 129 -3.40 4.84 16.45
C VAL A 129 -3.40 3.37 16.08
N SER A 130 -4.55 2.80 15.70
CA SER A 130 -4.66 1.41 15.30
C SER A 130 -3.80 1.08 14.07
N ILE A 131 -3.76 1.98 13.11
CA ILE A 131 -2.91 1.81 11.92
C ILE A 131 -1.43 1.83 12.31
N ILE A 132 -1.01 2.80 13.11
CA ILE A 132 0.39 2.93 13.55
C ILE A 132 0.80 1.71 14.37
N GLU A 133 -0.04 1.24 15.28
CA GLU A 133 0.23 0.03 16.06
C GLU A 133 0.38 -1.20 15.17
N SER A 134 -0.43 -1.30 14.12
CA SER A 134 -0.33 -2.38 13.15
C SER A 134 0.98 -2.31 12.37
N MET A 135 1.42 -1.11 12.00
CA MET A 135 2.72 -0.89 11.36
C MET A 135 3.86 -1.30 12.29
N VAL A 136 3.80 -0.91 13.56
CA VAL A 136 4.82 -1.28 14.56
C VAL A 136 4.91 -2.80 14.70
N ARG A 137 3.79 -3.50 14.79
CA ARG A 137 3.77 -4.97 14.86
C ARG A 137 4.40 -5.60 13.61
N SER A 138 4.10 -5.06 12.44
CA SER A 138 4.67 -5.57 11.18
C SER A 138 6.16 -5.29 11.08
N MET A 139 6.59 -4.12 11.46
CA MET A 139 8.01 -3.73 11.48
C MET A 139 8.80 -4.58 12.49
N ASP A 140 8.25 -4.81 13.68
CA ASP A 140 8.86 -5.68 14.69
C ASP A 140 9.06 -7.09 14.15
N ARG A 141 8.05 -7.63 13.49
CA ARG A 141 8.12 -8.97 12.89
C ARG A 141 9.25 -9.07 11.87
N GLU A 142 9.43 -8.06 11.01
CA GLU A 142 10.50 -8.03 10.03
C GLU A 142 11.86 -7.82 10.68
N GLU A 143 11.96 -6.98 11.68
CA GLU A 143 13.20 -6.78 12.44
C GLU A 143 13.64 -8.06 13.14
N GLN A 144 12.70 -8.79 13.75
CA GLN A 144 12.98 -10.08 14.39
C GLN A 144 13.58 -11.09 13.40
N LYS A 145 13.07 -11.12 12.18
CA LYS A 145 13.63 -12.00 11.14
C LYS A 145 15.08 -11.64 10.82
N LEU A 146 15.37 -10.36 10.65
CA LEU A 146 16.72 -9.88 10.36
C LEU A 146 17.67 -10.16 11.53
N TYR A 147 17.25 -9.89 12.74
CA TYR A 147 18.06 -10.10 13.93
C TYR A 147 18.46 -11.57 14.12
N ARG A 148 17.53 -12.51 13.81
CA ARG A 148 17.83 -13.94 13.88
C ARG A 148 18.92 -14.36 12.88
N ILE A 149 18.95 -13.71 11.72
CA ILE A 149 19.95 -14.01 10.68
C ILE A 149 21.30 -13.36 11.05
N LYS A 150 21.26 -12.13 11.51
CA LYS A 150 22.46 -11.36 11.84
C LYS A 150 22.22 -10.50 13.10
N PRO A 151 22.49 -11.05 14.30
CA PRO A 151 22.42 -10.26 15.53
C PRO A 151 23.45 -9.11 15.51
N TYR A 152 23.08 -8.00 16.12
CA TYR A 152 23.94 -6.80 16.18
C TYR A 152 25.22 -7.04 16.95
#